data_b8541e4db3ff4fb54357971f80430ce3
#
_entry.id   b8541e4db3ff4fb54357971f80430ce3
#
_cell.length_a   1.000
_cell.length_b   1.000
_cell.length_c   1.000
_cell.angle_alpha   90.00
_cell.angle_beta   90.00
_cell.angle_gamma   90.00
#
_symmetry.space_group_name_H-M   'P 1'
#
loop_
_entity.id
_entity.type
_entity.pdbx_description
1 polymer ?
#
loop_
_entity_poly.entity_id
_entity_poly.type
_entity_poly.pdbx_seq_one_letter_code
_entity_poly.pdbx_strand_id
1 'polypeptide(L)'
;MWSLAQAGDHIVAQKTIYGGSYNLLEHTLTQFGVTTTFVNAHDLAEVENAIQPNTKAVYLETLGNPNSDIPDIDAIAAIAHKHGLPLVIDNTFGTPYLIRPIEHGADIVVHSATKFIGGHGTTLGGIIVDSGKFDWKASGKFGNIADPNPSYHGVSFADAAGPAAFVTYIRAILLRDTGATISPFNAFLLLQGTETLSLRIERHVENTKKVVEFLANHPQVEKVNHPSLPDHPDHALYEKYFPNGGASIFTFNIKGGREEAFKFIDNLKIFSLLANVADVKSLVIHPASTTHSQLNEQELAEQQIYQNTIRLSIGTEHIDDIIADLEAGFAAVRGE
;
A
#
# COMPACT_ATOMS: atom_id res chain seq x y z
N MET A 1 -10.13 6.85 -7.01
CA MET A 1 -10.97 5.91 -7.79
C MET A 1 -12.29 6.55 -8.21
N TRP A 2 -13.06 7.16 -7.34
CA TRP A 2 -14.36 7.82 -7.67
C TRP A 2 -14.26 8.91 -8.75
N SER A 3 -13.10 9.56 -8.87
CA SER A 3 -12.86 10.55 -9.92
C SER A 3 -12.66 9.94 -11.31
N LEU A 4 -12.29 8.67 -11.37
CA LEU A 4 -11.97 7.95 -12.61
C LEU A 4 -13.14 7.09 -13.10
N ALA A 5 -13.85 6.42 -12.18
CA ALA A 5 -14.89 5.47 -12.50
C ALA A 5 -16.27 5.95 -12.04
N GLN A 6 -17.28 5.76 -12.89
CA GLN A 6 -18.69 6.08 -12.67
C GLN A 6 -19.54 4.81 -12.77
N ALA A 7 -20.86 4.95 -12.56
CA ALA A 7 -21.79 3.81 -12.72
C ALA A 7 -21.65 3.15 -14.11
N GLY A 8 -21.47 1.85 -14.14
CA GLY A 8 -21.24 1.05 -15.34
C GLY A 8 -19.75 0.88 -15.70
N ASP A 9 -18.84 1.52 -14.99
CA ASP A 9 -17.39 1.40 -15.21
C ASP A 9 -16.77 0.25 -14.41
N HIS A 10 -15.54 -0.10 -14.78
CA HIS A 10 -14.80 -1.22 -14.23
C HIS A 10 -13.37 -0.79 -13.82
N ILE A 11 -12.81 -1.45 -12.81
CA ILE A 11 -11.46 -1.26 -12.31
C ILE A 11 -10.76 -2.63 -12.28
N VAL A 12 -9.47 -2.69 -12.65
CA VAL A 12 -8.60 -3.83 -12.37
C VAL A 12 -7.73 -3.47 -11.18
N ALA A 13 -7.70 -4.32 -10.15
CA ALA A 13 -6.94 -4.07 -8.93
C ALA A 13 -6.12 -5.29 -8.51
N GLN A 14 -4.94 -5.06 -7.95
CA GLN A 14 -4.14 -6.11 -7.31
C GLN A 14 -4.92 -6.74 -6.13
N LYS A 15 -4.78 -8.05 -5.92
CA LYS A 15 -5.44 -8.78 -4.80
C LYS A 15 -4.87 -8.39 -3.43
N THR A 16 -3.55 -8.25 -3.35
CA THR A 16 -2.80 -8.00 -2.11
C THR A 16 -2.69 -6.50 -1.83
N ILE A 17 -3.83 -5.86 -1.58
CA ILE A 17 -3.93 -4.44 -1.24
C ILE A 17 -4.44 -4.24 0.18
N TYR A 18 -4.32 -3.02 0.69
CA TYR A 18 -4.88 -2.64 1.98
C TYR A 18 -6.37 -3.01 2.09
N GLY A 19 -6.77 -3.66 3.19
CA GLY A 19 -8.13 -4.14 3.38
C GLY A 19 -9.21 -3.07 3.25
N GLY A 20 -8.91 -1.81 3.61
CA GLY A 20 -9.82 -0.69 3.38
C GLY A 20 -10.01 -0.34 1.90
N SER A 21 -8.94 -0.44 1.09
CA SER A 21 -9.01 -0.27 -0.36
C SER A 21 -9.77 -1.43 -1.01
N TYR A 22 -9.51 -2.66 -0.57
CA TYR A 22 -10.27 -3.83 -0.99
C TYR A 22 -11.76 -3.64 -0.72
N ASN A 23 -12.13 -3.31 0.51
CA ASN A 23 -13.53 -3.09 0.90
C ASN A 23 -14.20 -1.94 0.11
N LEU A 24 -13.46 -0.86 -0.15
CA LEU A 24 -13.93 0.23 -0.99
C LEU A 24 -14.27 -0.26 -2.40
N LEU A 25 -13.36 -1.00 -3.02
CA LEU A 25 -13.48 -1.46 -4.41
C LEU A 25 -14.53 -2.58 -4.55
N GLU A 26 -14.52 -3.57 -3.65
CA GLU A 26 -15.38 -4.74 -3.74
C GLU A 26 -16.82 -4.45 -3.31
N HIS A 27 -17.01 -3.70 -2.23
CA HIS A 27 -18.32 -3.56 -1.61
C HIS A 27 -18.91 -2.15 -1.76
N THR A 28 -18.11 -1.10 -1.49
CA THR A 28 -18.67 0.26 -1.45
C THR A 28 -18.94 0.79 -2.85
N LEU A 29 -17.96 0.72 -3.77
CA LEU A 29 -18.13 1.24 -5.12
C LEU A 29 -19.12 0.44 -5.95
N THR A 30 -19.31 -0.85 -5.64
CA THR A 30 -20.32 -1.69 -6.27
C THR A 30 -21.75 -1.16 -6.03
N GLN A 31 -22.00 -0.55 -4.86
CA GLN A 31 -23.29 0.10 -4.58
C GLN A 31 -23.54 1.34 -5.46
N PHE A 32 -22.49 1.91 -6.04
CA PHE A 32 -22.54 3.02 -7.00
C PHE A 32 -22.38 2.56 -8.45
N GLY A 33 -22.49 1.25 -8.70
CA GLY A 33 -22.46 0.67 -10.04
C GLY A 33 -21.05 0.54 -10.65
N VAL A 34 -19.99 0.65 -9.88
CA VAL A 34 -18.60 0.39 -10.33
C VAL A 34 -18.22 -1.03 -9.95
N THR A 35 -17.70 -1.81 -10.89
CA THR A 35 -17.24 -3.18 -10.66
C THR A 35 -15.73 -3.26 -10.61
N THR A 36 -15.18 -4.27 -9.92
CA THR A 36 -13.74 -4.49 -9.81
C THR A 36 -13.39 -5.95 -10.09
N THR A 37 -12.32 -6.19 -10.86
CA THR A 37 -11.68 -7.50 -10.96
C THR A 37 -10.35 -7.45 -10.22
N PHE A 38 -10.22 -8.31 -9.21
CA PHE A 38 -8.96 -8.47 -8.48
C PHE A 38 -8.08 -9.52 -9.15
N VAL A 39 -6.82 -9.17 -9.36
CA VAL A 39 -5.85 -9.99 -10.10
C VAL A 39 -4.58 -10.25 -9.28
N ASN A 40 -3.91 -11.34 -9.60
CA ASN A 40 -2.54 -11.54 -9.15
C ASN A 40 -1.61 -10.66 -10.00
N ALA A 41 -1.03 -9.62 -9.40
CA ALA A 41 -0.17 -8.67 -10.10
C ALA A 41 1.18 -9.27 -10.57
N HIS A 42 1.54 -10.48 -10.11
CA HIS A 42 2.68 -11.24 -10.64
C HIS A 42 2.37 -11.97 -11.96
N ASP A 43 1.09 -12.15 -12.30
CA ASP A 43 0.65 -12.72 -13.57
C ASP A 43 0.20 -11.61 -14.52
N LEU A 44 1.14 -11.15 -15.37
CA LEU A 44 0.87 -10.09 -16.35
C LEU A 44 -0.24 -10.46 -17.33
N ALA A 45 -0.42 -11.74 -17.63
CA ALA A 45 -1.50 -12.21 -18.50
C ALA A 45 -2.86 -12.11 -17.80
N GLU A 46 -2.94 -12.43 -16.50
CA GLU A 46 -4.15 -12.22 -15.68
C GLU A 46 -4.52 -10.74 -15.64
N VAL A 47 -3.52 -9.85 -15.43
CA VAL A 47 -3.74 -8.39 -15.44
C VAL A 47 -4.32 -7.92 -16.77
N GLU A 48 -3.72 -8.30 -17.89
CA GLU A 48 -4.17 -7.87 -19.22
C GLU A 48 -5.55 -8.45 -19.57
N ASN A 49 -5.79 -9.73 -19.28
CA ASN A 49 -7.07 -10.40 -19.55
C ASN A 49 -8.24 -9.87 -18.71
N ALA A 50 -7.97 -9.29 -17.55
CA ALA A 50 -8.99 -8.67 -16.71
C ALA A 50 -9.50 -7.32 -17.25
N ILE A 51 -8.79 -6.71 -18.20
CA ILE A 51 -9.16 -5.41 -18.78
C ILE A 51 -10.39 -5.59 -19.68
N GLN A 52 -11.43 -4.82 -19.42
CA GLN A 52 -12.70 -4.77 -20.14
C GLN A 52 -12.83 -3.45 -20.93
N PRO A 53 -13.75 -3.37 -21.91
CA PRO A 53 -13.97 -2.12 -22.66
C PRO A 53 -14.30 -0.90 -21.77
N ASN A 54 -15.01 -1.14 -20.66
CA ASN A 54 -15.40 -0.14 -19.66
C ASN A 54 -14.41 0.02 -18.50
N THR A 55 -13.23 -0.61 -18.57
CA THR A 55 -12.18 -0.42 -17.56
C THR A 55 -11.68 1.03 -17.60
N LYS A 56 -11.47 1.62 -16.41
CA LYS A 56 -11.03 3.01 -16.23
C LYS A 56 -9.67 3.15 -15.57
N ALA A 57 -9.21 2.16 -14.84
CA ALA A 57 -7.89 2.22 -14.19
C ALA A 57 -7.38 0.82 -13.86
N VAL A 58 -6.05 0.72 -13.76
CA VAL A 58 -5.36 -0.36 -13.06
C VAL A 58 -4.85 0.22 -11.72
N TYR A 59 -5.10 -0.49 -10.60
CA TYR A 59 -4.74 -0.06 -9.26
C TYR A 59 -3.82 -1.07 -8.59
N LEU A 60 -2.67 -0.59 -8.09
CA LEU A 60 -1.65 -1.40 -7.42
C LEU A 60 -1.19 -0.73 -6.11
N GLU A 61 -0.51 -1.50 -5.26
CA GLU A 61 0.37 -1.00 -4.20
C GLU A 61 1.82 -1.29 -4.54
N THR A 62 2.75 -0.38 -4.19
CA THR A 62 4.20 -0.61 -4.41
C THR A 62 4.74 -1.76 -3.57
N LEU A 63 4.18 -1.94 -2.38
CA LEU A 63 4.47 -3.00 -1.43
C LEU A 63 3.12 -3.47 -0.87
N GLY A 64 2.75 -4.69 -1.18
CA GLY A 64 1.47 -5.27 -0.77
C GLY A 64 1.37 -5.48 0.74
N ASN A 65 0.15 -5.55 1.23
CA ASN A 65 -0.16 -5.74 2.65
C ASN A 65 -0.86 -7.09 2.85
N PRO A 66 -0.33 -8.02 3.68
CA PRO A 66 0.67 -7.78 4.74
C PRO A 66 2.11 -8.18 4.37
N ASN A 67 2.35 -8.76 3.22
CA ASN A 67 3.57 -9.52 2.91
C ASN A 67 4.65 -8.72 2.19
N SER A 68 4.39 -7.46 1.84
CA SER A 68 5.32 -6.62 1.06
C SER A 68 5.71 -7.22 -0.29
N ASP A 69 4.79 -7.93 -0.95
CA ASP A 69 4.95 -8.39 -2.32
C ASP A 69 5.06 -7.20 -3.30
N ILE A 70 5.86 -7.37 -4.35
CA ILE A 70 6.24 -6.28 -5.25
C ILE A 70 5.78 -6.61 -6.68
N PRO A 71 4.81 -5.85 -7.26
CA PRO A 71 4.44 -6.01 -8.66
C PRO A 71 5.51 -5.44 -9.60
N ASP A 72 5.63 -5.97 -10.83
CA ASP A 72 6.44 -5.34 -11.87
C ASP A 72 5.72 -4.10 -12.42
N ILE A 73 6.01 -2.96 -11.81
CA ILE A 73 5.35 -1.68 -12.10
C ILE A 73 5.53 -1.28 -13.55
N ASP A 74 6.76 -1.40 -14.11
CA ASP A 74 7.05 -1.00 -15.49
C ASP A 74 6.24 -1.83 -16.49
N ALA A 75 6.16 -3.16 -16.26
CA ALA A 75 5.42 -4.05 -17.14
C ALA A 75 3.90 -3.78 -17.08
N ILE A 76 3.34 -3.57 -15.87
CA ILE A 76 1.91 -3.29 -15.72
C ILE A 76 1.56 -1.90 -16.24
N ALA A 77 2.44 -0.90 -16.10
CA ALA A 77 2.27 0.41 -16.72
C ALA A 77 2.16 0.30 -18.26
N ALA A 78 3.03 -0.50 -18.87
CA ALA A 78 2.97 -0.72 -20.31
C ALA A 78 1.64 -1.38 -20.75
N ILE A 79 1.13 -2.34 -19.97
CA ILE A 79 -0.18 -2.95 -20.21
C ILE A 79 -1.29 -1.92 -20.07
N ALA A 80 -1.33 -1.16 -18.99
CA ALA A 80 -2.37 -0.15 -18.76
C ALA A 80 -2.40 0.89 -19.89
N HIS A 81 -1.24 1.41 -20.28
CA HIS A 81 -1.12 2.43 -21.34
C HIS A 81 -1.49 1.88 -22.73
N LYS A 82 -1.16 0.63 -23.04
CA LYS A 82 -1.60 -0.05 -24.28
C LYS A 82 -3.12 -0.03 -24.44
N HIS A 83 -3.86 -0.07 -23.33
CA HIS A 83 -5.32 -0.04 -23.29
C HIS A 83 -5.90 1.37 -23.03
N GLY A 84 -5.08 2.42 -23.03
CA GLY A 84 -5.49 3.81 -22.77
C GLY A 84 -5.98 4.02 -21.35
N LEU A 85 -5.41 3.31 -20.37
CA LEU A 85 -5.78 3.37 -18.96
C LEU A 85 -4.66 4.01 -18.14
N PRO A 86 -4.99 4.86 -17.14
CA PRO A 86 -4.01 5.30 -16.18
C PRO A 86 -3.67 4.18 -15.20
N LEU A 87 -2.38 4.10 -14.84
CA LEU A 87 -1.91 3.29 -13.72
C LEU A 87 -1.95 4.14 -12.44
N VAL A 88 -2.72 3.68 -11.46
CA VAL A 88 -2.84 4.28 -10.13
C VAL A 88 -2.08 3.43 -9.12
N ILE A 89 -1.14 4.02 -8.40
CA ILE A 89 -0.34 3.30 -7.41
C ILE A 89 -0.48 3.92 -6.03
N ASP A 90 -0.85 3.11 -5.05
CA ASP A 90 -0.71 3.45 -3.65
C ASP A 90 0.74 3.22 -3.21
N ASN A 91 1.44 4.32 -2.93
CA ASN A 91 2.84 4.30 -2.51
C ASN A 91 3.00 4.59 -1.01
N THR A 92 2.01 4.22 -0.22
CA THR A 92 2.02 4.49 1.23
C THR A 92 3.22 3.84 1.91
N PHE A 93 3.56 2.59 1.57
CA PHE A 93 4.68 1.87 2.18
C PHE A 93 6.04 2.21 1.55
N GLY A 94 6.05 2.51 0.25
CA GLY A 94 7.26 2.94 -0.45
C GLY A 94 7.70 4.34 -0.08
N THR A 95 6.78 5.23 0.23
CA THR A 95 7.00 6.68 0.41
C THR A 95 7.66 7.34 -0.81
N PRO A 96 7.60 8.66 -0.97
CA PRO A 96 8.32 9.33 -2.06
C PRO A 96 9.85 9.30 -1.88
N TYR A 97 10.35 8.83 -0.72
CA TYR A 97 11.77 8.71 -0.42
C TYR A 97 12.39 7.43 -0.97
N LEU A 98 11.73 6.27 -0.81
CA LEU A 98 12.28 4.98 -1.25
C LEU A 98 12.04 4.71 -2.74
N ILE A 99 10.85 5.08 -3.24
CA ILE A 99 10.46 4.88 -4.63
C ILE A 99 9.54 6.00 -5.11
N ARG A 100 9.72 6.41 -6.36
CA ARG A 100 8.83 7.34 -7.08
C ARG A 100 8.17 6.63 -8.25
N PRO A 101 6.98 6.04 -8.06
CA PRO A 101 6.32 5.22 -9.10
C PRO A 101 6.09 5.94 -10.42
N ILE A 102 6.01 7.30 -10.42
CA ILE A 102 5.91 8.09 -11.66
C ILE A 102 7.13 7.91 -12.58
N GLU A 103 8.30 7.59 -12.02
CA GLU A 103 9.52 7.27 -12.80
C GLU A 103 9.44 5.87 -13.44
N HIS A 104 8.48 5.06 -12.97
CA HIS A 104 8.19 3.70 -13.43
C HIS A 104 6.85 3.59 -14.17
N GLY A 105 6.32 4.70 -14.69
CA GLY A 105 5.13 4.70 -15.53
C GLY A 105 3.80 4.87 -14.80
N ALA A 106 3.77 5.05 -13.48
CA ALA A 106 2.54 5.41 -12.79
C ALA A 106 2.06 6.80 -13.23
N ASP A 107 0.77 6.93 -13.49
CA ASP A 107 0.14 8.20 -13.84
C ASP A 107 -0.34 8.95 -12.61
N ILE A 108 -0.87 8.22 -11.66
CA ILE A 108 -1.40 8.76 -10.42
C ILE A 108 -0.80 7.98 -9.26
N VAL A 109 -0.27 8.69 -8.28
CA VAL A 109 0.25 8.11 -7.05
C VAL A 109 -0.57 8.63 -5.87
N VAL A 110 -0.98 7.71 -5.00
CA VAL A 110 -1.68 8.07 -3.77
C VAL A 110 -0.85 7.65 -2.55
N HIS A 111 -1.01 8.38 -1.46
CA HIS A 111 -0.42 8.05 -0.18
C HIS A 111 -1.46 8.23 0.93
N SER A 112 -1.57 7.26 1.82
CA SER A 112 -2.09 7.52 3.14
C SER A 112 -1.04 8.31 3.93
N ALA A 113 -1.21 9.64 3.97
CA ALA A 113 -0.29 10.50 4.73
C ALA A 113 -0.35 10.23 6.24
N THR A 114 -1.41 9.57 6.71
CA THR A 114 -1.59 9.02 8.05
C THR A 114 -0.42 8.15 8.50
N LYS A 115 0.22 7.43 7.55
CA LYS A 115 1.26 6.42 7.78
C LYS A 115 2.65 7.06 7.89
N PHE A 116 3.63 6.62 7.15
CA PHE A 116 5.01 7.12 7.20
C PHE A 116 5.14 8.64 7.04
N ILE A 117 4.31 9.29 6.23
CA ILE A 117 4.42 10.74 6.01
C ILE A 117 4.18 11.48 7.33
N GLY A 118 3.08 11.24 8.02
CA GLY A 118 2.84 11.77 9.37
C GLY A 118 3.73 11.10 10.42
N GLY A 119 3.85 9.78 10.34
CA GLY A 119 4.79 8.95 11.10
C GLY A 119 4.40 8.67 12.56
N HIS A 120 3.34 9.27 13.10
CA HIS A 120 3.04 9.24 14.53
C HIS A 120 1.62 8.74 14.85
N GLY A 121 0.81 8.37 13.84
CA GLY A 121 -0.58 7.93 14.05
C GLY A 121 -1.51 8.98 14.67
N THR A 122 -1.12 10.25 14.66
CA THR A 122 -1.83 11.34 15.36
C THR A 122 -2.92 12.00 14.53
N THR A 123 -2.93 11.79 13.21
CA THR A 123 -3.90 12.43 12.32
C THR A 123 -4.11 11.62 11.05
N LEU A 124 -5.32 11.73 10.50
CA LEU A 124 -5.66 11.14 9.21
C LEU A 124 -5.45 12.15 8.08
N GLY A 125 -4.94 11.66 6.96
CA GLY A 125 -4.81 12.45 5.74
C GLY A 125 -4.37 11.62 4.56
N GLY A 126 -4.53 12.17 3.36
CA GLY A 126 -4.12 11.54 2.11
C GLY A 126 -3.55 12.56 1.14
N ILE A 127 -2.75 12.06 0.21
CA ILE A 127 -2.16 12.87 -0.87
C ILE A 127 -2.42 12.15 -2.19
N ILE A 128 -2.79 12.92 -3.20
CA ILE A 128 -2.90 12.48 -4.59
C ILE A 128 -1.86 13.26 -5.40
N VAL A 129 -0.99 12.54 -6.10
CA VAL A 129 0.03 13.10 -6.98
C VAL A 129 -0.31 12.69 -8.41
N ASP A 130 -0.49 13.66 -9.28
CA ASP A 130 -0.70 13.47 -10.72
C ASP A 130 0.65 13.62 -11.44
N SER A 131 1.02 12.68 -12.28
CA SER A 131 2.23 12.77 -13.10
C SER A 131 2.14 13.91 -14.13
N GLY A 132 0.93 14.30 -14.49
CA GLY A 132 0.65 15.24 -15.58
C GLY A 132 0.98 14.72 -16.98
N LYS A 133 1.26 13.42 -17.11
CA LYS A 133 1.71 12.79 -18.37
C LYS A 133 0.60 12.02 -19.09
N PHE A 134 -0.46 11.61 -18.40
CA PHE A 134 -1.53 10.85 -19.01
C PHE A 134 -2.37 11.73 -19.95
N ASP A 135 -2.53 11.27 -21.19
CA ASP A 135 -3.33 11.98 -22.19
C ASP A 135 -4.82 11.61 -22.07
N TRP A 136 -5.53 12.38 -21.27
CA TRP A 136 -6.97 12.22 -21.00
C TRP A 136 -7.82 12.25 -22.26
N LYS A 137 -7.41 13.04 -23.27
CA LYS A 137 -8.14 13.16 -24.54
C LYS A 137 -7.87 11.98 -25.47
N ALA A 138 -6.61 11.63 -25.68
CA ALA A 138 -6.23 10.52 -26.56
C ALA A 138 -6.78 9.17 -26.04
N SER A 139 -6.91 9.00 -24.74
CA SER A 139 -7.54 7.82 -24.13
C SER A 139 -9.00 7.62 -24.60
N GLY A 140 -9.77 8.68 -24.79
CA GLY A 140 -11.19 8.63 -25.17
C GLY A 140 -12.13 8.04 -24.10
N LYS A 141 -11.63 7.75 -22.90
CA LYS A 141 -12.38 7.06 -21.84
C LYS A 141 -12.87 7.99 -20.72
N PHE A 142 -12.40 9.24 -20.67
CA PHE A 142 -12.57 10.14 -19.53
C PHE A 142 -13.25 11.46 -19.93
N GLY A 143 -14.49 11.37 -20.45
CA GLY A 143 -15.26 12.53 -20.88
C GLY A 143 -15.48 13.56 -19.75
N ASN A 144 -15.56 13.12 -18.49
CA ASN A 144 -15.67 14.00 -17.34
C ASN A 144 -14.46 14.95 -17.14
N ILE A 145 -13.30 14.61 -17.71
CA ILE A 145 -12.07 15.40 -17.66
C ILE A 145 -11.78 16.05 -19.03
N ALA A 146 -12.00 15.28 -20.12
CA ALA A 146 -11.60 15.64 -21.46
C ALA A 146 -12.65 16.47 -22.22
N ASP A 147 -13.93 16.25 -21.97
CA ASP A 147 -15.02 16.90 -22.68
C ASP A 147 -15.48 18.21 -21.98
N PRO A 148 -16.24 19.08 -22.69
CA PRO A 148 -16.83 20.26 -22.12
C PRO A 148 -17.74 19.94 -20.91
N ASN A 149 -17.42 20.48 -19.74
CA ASN A 149 -18.16 20.24 -18.51
C ASN A 149 -19.30 21.27 -18.34
N PRO A 150 -20.57 20.84 -18.27
CA PRO A 150 -21.71 21.76 -18.18
C PRO A 150 -21.74 22.56 -16.87
N SER A 151 -21.22 22.03 -15.75
CA SER A 151 -21.15 22.77 -14.48
C SER A 151 -20.05 23.82 -14.43
N TYR A 152 -19.17 23.85 -15.45
CA TYR A 152 -18.10 24.83 -15.64
C TYR A 152 -18.22 25.54 -17.00
N HIS A 153 -19.44 25.89 -17.39
CA HIS A 153 -19.72 26.68 -18.61
C HIS A 153 -19.13 26.09 -19.90
N GLY A 154 -19.04 24.77 -19.99
CA GLY A 154 -18.47 24.06 -21.14
C GLY A 154 -16.95 24.05 -21.21
N VAL A 155 -16.25 24.33 -20.11
CA VAL A 155 -14.79 24.21 -20.04
C VAL A 155 -14.39 22.73 -19.93
N SER A 156 -13.44 22.28 -20.75
CA SER A 156 -12.74 21.01 -20.60
C SER A 156 -11.60 21.18 -19.59
N PHE A 157 -11.54 20.32 -18.57
CA PHE A 157 -10.44 20.35 -17.60
C PHE A 157 -9.09 20.00 -18.25
N ALA A 158 -9.09 19.09 -19.24
CA ALA A 158 -7.88 18.74 -19.98
C ALA A 158 -7.32 19.96 -20.74
N ASP A 159 -8.18 20.78 -21.36
CA ASP A 159 -7.74 21.98 -22.08
C ASP A 159 -7.34 23.13 -21.14
N ALA A 160 -8.10 23.32 -20.08
CA ALA A 160 -7.91 24.48 -19.20
C ALA A 160 -6.73 24.31 -18.23
N ALA A 161 -6.44 23.08 -17.78
CA ALA A 161 -5.44 22.81 -16.76
C ALA A 161 -4.25 21.98 -17.27
N GLY A 162 -4.30 21.44 -18.51
CA GLY A 162 -3.21 20.67 -19.09
C GLY A 162 -2.70 19.55 -18.18
N PRO A 163 -1.41 19.56 -17.79
CA PRO A 163 -0.83 18.54 -16.91
C PRO A 163 -1.50 18.41 -15.54
N ALA A 164 -2.23 19.42 -15.08
CA ALA A 164 -2.95 19.40 -13.80
C ALA A 164 -4.45 19.05 -13.95
N ALA A 165 -4.88 18.53 -15.09
CA ALA A 165 -6.30 18.32 -15.42
C ALA A 165 -7.01 17.45 -14.38
N PHE A 166 -6.42 16.33 -13.99
CA PHE A 166 -7.01 15.38 -13.04
C PHE A 166 -7.16 15.97 -11.65
N VAL A 167 -6.10 16.54 -11.08
CA VAL A 167 -6.17 17.14 -9.75
C VAL A 167 -7.05 18.39 -9.72
N THR A 168 -7.13 19.14 -10.82
CA THR A 168 -8.05 20.27 -10.96
C THR A 168 -9.51 19.79 -10.97
N TYR A 169 -9.81 18.73 -11.73
CA TYR A 169 -11.13 18.09 -11.73
C TYR A 169 -11.53 17.63 -10.31
N ILE A 170 -10.65 16.94 -9.60
CA ILE A 170 -10.92 16.50 -8.21
C ILE A 170 -11.25 17.71 -7.33
N ARG A 171 -10.47 18.78 -7.39
CA ARG A 171 -10.67 19.97 -6.55
C ARG A 171 -11.96 20.71 -6.92
N ALA A 172 -12.22 20.85 -8.21
CA ALA A 172 -13.36 21.59 -8.71
C ALA A 172 -14.69 20.86 -8.52
N ILE A 173 -14.70 19.55 -8.58
CA ILE A 173 -15.93 18.73 -8.50
C ILE A 173 -16.00 18.03 -7.14
N LEU A 174 -15.19 16.98 -6.91
CA LEU A 174 -15.36 16.12 -5.75
C LEU A 174 -15.09 16.82 -4.43
N LEU A 175 -13.99 17.53 -4.32
CA LEU A 175 -13.65 18.25 -3.09
C LEU A 175 -14.72 19.30 -2.74
N ARG A 176 -15.15 20.08 -3.75
CA ARG A 176 -16.18 21.09 -3.58
C ARG A 176 -17.52 20.47 -3.17
N ASP A 177 -17.95 19.41 -3.85
CA ASP A 177 -19.30 18.88 -3.74
C ASP A 177 -19.46 17.96 -2.50
N THR A 178 -18.39 17.27 -2.10
CA THR A 178 -18.39 16.41 -0.90
C THR A 178 -17.92 17.10 0.36
N GLY A 179 -17.16 18.19 0.24
CA GLY A 179 -16.55 18.89 1.37
C GLY A 179 -15.45 18.09 2.08
N ALA A 180 -14.92 17.01 1.44
CA ALA A 180 -13.91 16.13 2.03
C ALA A 180 -12.51 16.79 2.03
N THR A 181 -12.38 17.90 2.77
CA THR A 181 -11.14 18.66 2.90
C THR A 181 -10.43 18.35 4.21
N ILE A 182 -9.09 18.39 4.17
CA ILE A 182 -8.28 18.21 5.37
C ILE A 182 -8.39 19.43 6.30
N SER A 183 -8.39 19.22 7.62
CA SER A 183 -8.31 20.33 8.56
C SER A 183 -6.93 21.00 8.50
N PRO A 184 -6.83 22.33 8.72
CA PRO A 184 -5.54 23.02 8.73
C PRO A 184 -4.57 22.47 9.78
N PHE A 185 -5.07 22.03 10.95
CA PHE A 185 -4.25 21.44 12.01
C PHE A 185 -3.67 20.07 11.57
N ASN A 186 -4.49 19.23 10.94
CA ASN A 186 -4.00 17.95 10.39
C ASN A 186 -2.96 18.18 9.30
N ALA A 187 -3.19 19.15 8.42
CA ALA A 187 -2.22 19.52 7.38
C ALA A 187 -0.88 19.98 8.00
N PHE A 188 -0.94 20.78 9.06
CA PHE A 188 0.26 21.22 9.80
C PHE A 188 1.05 20.03 10.37
N LEU A 189 0.38 19.08 11.03
CA LEU A 189 1.02 17.89 11.59
C LEU A 189 1.67 17.02 10.49
N LEU A 190 1.00 16.85 9.35
CA LEU A 190 1.53 16.08 8.24
C LEU A 190 2.73 16.79 7.57
N LEU A 191 2.69 18.12 7.45
CA LEU A 191 3.83 18.91 6.96
C LEU A 191 5.05 18.77 7.87
N GLN A 192 4.87 18.83 9.20
CA GLN A 192 5.96 18.56 10.13
C GLN A 192 6.53 17.14 9.94
N GLY A 193 5.68 16.15 9.69
CA GLY A 193 6.10 14.79 9.39
C GLY A 193 6.99 14.70 8.14
N THR A 194 6.77 15.54 7.12
CA THR A 194 7.60 15.54 5.91
C THR A 194 9.02 16.02 6.17
N GLU A 195 9.24 16.92 7.12
CA GLU A 195 10.57 17.48 7.42
C GLU A 195 11.56 16.41 7.91
N THR A 196 11.07 15.37 8.57
CA THR A 196 11.89 14.27 9.10
C THR A 196 11.69 12.94 8.37
N LEU A 197 10.94 12.93 7.27
CA LEU A 197 10.54 11.70 6.58
C LEU A 197 11.77 10.87 6.18
N SER A 198 12.75 11.47 5.51
CA SER A 198 13.95 10.75 5.05
C SER A 198 14.71 10.12 6.21
N LEU A 199 14.97 10.89 7.28
CA LEU A 199 15.67 10.41 8.48
C LEU A 199 14.95 9.23 9.15
N ARG A 200 13.61 9.30 9.22
CA ARG A 200 12.80 8.23 9.81
C ARG A 200 12.83 6.99 8.93
N ILE A 201 12.65 7.15 7.63
CA ILE A 201 12.64 6.02 6.68
C ILE A 201 14.00 5.32 6.64
N GLU A 202 15.11 6.06 6.64
CA GLU A 202 16.45 5.47 6.75
C GLU A 202 16.59 4.61 8.01
N ARG A 203 16.12 5.10 9.16
CA ARG A 203 16.13 4.35 10.42
C ARG A 203 15.20 3.13 10.39
N HIS A 204 14.00 3.26 9.83
CA HIS A 204 13.10 2.12 9.64
C HIS A 204 13.77 1.01 8.82
N VAL A 205 14.40 1.38 7.69
CA VAL A 205 15.08 0.42 6.80
C VAL A 205 16.28 -0.22 7.49
N GLU A 206 17.11 0.58 8.17
CA GLU A 206 18.27 0.06 8.91
C GLU A 206 17.86 -0.95 9.97
N ASN A 207 16.85 -0.60 10.79
CA ASN A 207 16.33 -1.49 11.82
C ASN A 207 15.73 -2.76 11.20
N THR A 208 14.95 -2.61 10.12
CA THR A 208 14.31 -3.74 9.44
C THR A 208 15.33 -4.75 8.94
N LYS A 209 16.42 -4.30 8.28
CA LYS A 209 17.47 -5.20 7.81
C LYS A 209 18.04 -6.07 8.93
N LYS A 210 18.32 -5.46 10.09
CA LYS A 210 18.85 -6.17 11.26
C LYS A 210 17.82 -7.13 11.89
N VAL A 211 16.55 -6.73 11.92
CA VAL A 211 15.46 -7.61 12.41
C VAL A 211 15.26 -8.80 11.47
N VAL A 212 15.25 -8.57 10.15
CA VAL A 212 15.15 -9.65 9.15
C VAL A 212 16.30 -10.64 9.29
N GLU A 213 17.53 -10.15 9.43
CA GLU A 213 18.72 -10.99 9.66
C GLU A 213 18.60 -11.81 10.96
N PHE A 214 18.16 -11.17 12.06
CA PHE A 214 17.93 -11.85 13.34
C PHE A 214 16.88 -12.95 13.20
N LEU A 215 15.71 -12.64 12.62
CA LEU A 215 14.63 -13.60 12.46
C LEU A 215 14.97 -14.74 11.51
N ALA A 216 15.65 -14.47 10.41
CA ALA A 216 16.04 -15.49 9.43
C ALA A 216 17.02 -16.54 10.02
N ASN A 217 17.79 -16.16 11.04
CA ASN A 217 18.72 -17.06 11.74
C ASN A 217 18.15 -17.62 13.05
N HIS A 218 16.92 -17.23 13.46
CA HIS A 218 16.38 -17.62 14.75
C HIS A 218 15.78 -19.04 14.73
N PRO A 219 16.15 -19.94 15.68
CA PRO A 219 15.75 -21.35 15.67
C PRO A 219 14.23 -21.56 15.79
N GLN A 220 13.46 -20.62 16.34
CA GLN A 220 12.00 -20.69 16.48
C GLN A 220 11.24 -20.04 15.31
N VAL A 221 11.93 -19.50 14.31
CA VAL A 221 11.33 -18.98 13.10
C VAL A 221 11.32 -20.07 12.03
N GLU A 222 10.18 -20.22 11.38
CA GLU A 222 9.99 -21.16 10.28
C GLU A 222 10.31 -20.50 8.94
N LYS A 223 9.81 -19.28 8.74
CA LYS A 223 10.00 -18.51 7.51
C LYS A 223 9.93 -17.02 7.82
N VAL A 224 10.78 -16.23 7.17
CA VAL A 224 10.65 -14.78 7.10
C VAL A 224 10.20 -14.42 5.68
N ASN A 225 9.15 -13.64 5.57
CA ASN A 225 8.62 -13.20 4.28
C ASN A 225 9.02 -11.75 4.05
N HIS A 226 10.26 -11.55 3.58
CA HIS A 226 10.81 -10.22 3.29
C HIS A 226 11.57 -10.21 1.98
N PRO A 227 11.29 -9.26 1.05
CA PRO A 227 11.84 -9.29 -0.32
C PRO A 227 13.35 -9.02 -0.41
N SER A 228 14.00 -8.59 0.66
CA SER A 228 15.48 -8.49 0.67
C SER A 228 16.19 -9.84 0.76
N LEU A 229 15.48 -10.92 1.12
CA LEU A 229 16.07 -12.24 1.20
C LEU A 229 16.28 -12.82 -0.21
N PRO A 230 17.44 -13.41 -0.53
CA PRO A 230 17.76 -13.86 -1.89
C PRO A 230 16.85 -14.95 -2.45
N ASP A 231 16.19 -15.71 -1.58
CA ASP A 231 15.24 -16.77 -1.94
C ASP A 231 13.78 -16.27 -2.06
N HIS A 232 13.53 -15.00 -1.79
CA HIS A 232 12.21 -14.44 -1.94
C HIS A 232 11.85 -14.27 -3.45
N PRO A 233 10.64 -14.62 -3.89
CA PRO A 233 10.27 -14.53 -5.30
C PRO A 233 10.41 -13.11 -5.89
N ASP A 234 10.19 -12.09 -5.07
CA ASP A 234 10.26 -10.68 -5.50
C ASP A 234 11.63 -10.04 -5.28
N HIS A 235 12.66 -10.83 -4.93
CA HIS A 235 13.99 -10.27 -4.62
C HIS A 235 14.55 -9.41 -5.79
N ALA A 236 14.41 -9.86 -7.03
CA ALA A 236 14.87 -9.10 -8.19
C ALA A 236 14.13 -7.78 -8.38
N LEU A 237 12.82 -7.74 -8.11
CA LEU A 237 12.03 -6.51 -8.16
C LEU A 237 12.35 -5.58 -6.97
N TYR A 238 12.64 -6.16 -5.81
CA TYR A 238 13.12 -5.38 -4.67
C TYR A 238 14.45 -4.67 -4.97
N GLU A 239 15.44 -5.36 -5.51
CA GLU A 239 16.71 -4.79 -5.94
C GLU A 239 16.52 -3.68 -6.99
N LYS A 240 15.56 -3.88 -7.93
CA LYS A 240 15.23 -2.93 -8.99
C LYS A 240 14.58 -1.65 -8.45
N TYR A 241 13.57 -1.78 -7.61
CA TYR A 241 12.71 -0.66 -7.21
C TYR A 241 13.10 -0.02 -5.88
N PHE A 242 13.80 -0.74 -5.01
CA PHE A 242 14.18 -0.31 -3.68
C PHE A 242 15.69 -0.39 -3.42
N PRO A 243 16.54 0.29 -4.21
CA PRO A 243 18.00 0.20 -4.07
C PRO A 243 18.49 0.70 -2.71
N ASN A 244 17.71 1.55 -2.04
CA ASN A 244 18.01 2.05 -0.69
C ASN A 244 17.35 1.20 0.42
N GLY A 245 16.71 0.10 0.06
CA GLY A 245 15.95 -0.75 0.97
C GLY A 245 14.50 -0.34 1.11
N GLY A 246 13.73 -1.12 1.85
CA GLY A 246 12.28 -0.91 2.03
C GLY A 246 11.64 -2.02 2.84
N ALA A 247 10.31 -2.13 2.74
CA ALA A 247 9.52 -3.21 3.33
C ALA A 247 9.65 -3.32 4.87
N SER A 248 9.58 -2.17 5.57
CA SER A 248 9.60 -2.17 7.05
C SER A 248 8.37 -2.79 7.68
N ILE A 249 7.37 -3.13 6.87
CA ILE A 249 6.20 -3.91 7.26
C ILE A 249 6.31 -5.25 6.55
N PHE A 250 6.41 -6.33 7.28
CA PHE A 250 6.56 -7.67 6.72
C PHE A 250 6.03 -8.74 7.67
N THR A 251 5.99 -9.98 7.23
CA THR A 251 5.52 -11.11 8.02
C THR A 251 6.61 -12.12 8.25
N PHE A 252 6.47 -12.88 9.34
CA PHE A 252 7.21 -14.11 9.56
C PHE A 252 6.31 -15.17 10.19
N ASN A 253 6.67 -16.43 10.03
CA ASN A 253 5.99 -17.56 10.65
C ASN A 253 6.83 -18.08 11.80
N ILE A 254 6.25 -18.11 13.00
CA ILE A 254 6.87 -18.74 14.16
C ILE A 254 6.66 -20.27 14.09
N LYS A 255 7.61 -21.07 14.57
CA LYS A 255 7.39 -22.51 14.70
C LYS A 255 6.29 -22.80 15.72
N GLY A 256 5.36 -23.68 15.35
CA GLY A 256 4.17 -23.99 16.12
C GLY A 256 2.90 -23.52 15.43
N GLY A 257 1.96 -23.00 16.17
CA GLY A 257 0.67 -22.58 15.67
C GLY A 257 0.23 -21.22 16.23
N ARG A 258 -1.09 -21.04 16.31
CA ARG A 258 -1.72 -19.83 16.83
C ARG A 258 -1.37 -19.55 18.30
N GLU A 259 -1.23 -20.60 19.11
CA GLU A 259 -0.93 -20.46 20.53
C GLU A 259 0.46 -19.86 20.74
N GLU A 260 1.47 -20.36 20.01
CA GLU A 260 2.83 -19.84 20.04
C GLU A 260 2.90 -18.42 19.53
N ALA A 261 2.16 -18.09 18.46
CA ALA A 261 2.10 -16.73 17.93
C ALA A 261 1.50 -15.76 18.96
N PHE A 262 0.43 -16.13 19.64
CA PHE A 262 -0.17 -15.30 20.69
C PHE A 262 0.76 -15.15 21.89
N LYS A 263 1.36 -16.26 22.34
CA LYS A 263 2.30 -16.22 23.47
C LYS A 263 3.51 -15.33 23.18
N PHE A 264 4.02 -15.36 21.95
CA PHE A 264 5.06 -14.46 21.50
C PHE A 264 4.60 -13.00 21.57
N ILE A 265 3.47 -12.67 20.94
CA ILE A 265 2.94 -11.28 20.85
C ILE A 265 2.63 -10.69 22.23
N ASP A 266 1.99 -11.47 23.10
CA ASP A 266 1.54 -11.03 24.43
C ASP A 266 2.70 -10.74 25.39
N ASN A 267 3.92 -11.21 25.09
CA ASN A 267 5.11 -10.97 25.92
C ASN A 267 6.03 -9.86 25.39
N LEU A 268 5.69 -9.23 24.25
CA LEU A 268 6.42 -8.06 23.76
C LEU A 268 6.06 -6.83 24.59
N LYS A 269 7.04 -5.95 24.80
CA LYS A 269 6.89 -4.72 25.61
C LYS A 269 7.11 -3.44 24.81
N ILE A 270 7.97 -3.49 23.79
CA ILE A 270 8.25 -2.38 22.87
C ILE A 270 7.22 -2.38 21.73
N PHE A 271 6.98 -3.56 21.16
CA PHE A 271 5.98 -3.69 20.13
C PHE A 271 4.57 -3.51 20.68
N SER A 272 3.86 -2.52 20.23
CA SER A 272 2.44 -2.35 20.58
C SER A 272 1.55 -3.26 19.72
N LEU A 273 0.66 -4.00 20.35
CA LEU A 273 -0.39 -4.78 19.68
C LEU A 273 -1.46 -3.81 19.15
N LEU A 274 -1.35 -3.44 17.89
CA LEU A 274 -2.20 -2.42 17.27
C LEU A 274 -2.32 -2.68 15.78
N ALA A 275 -3.57 -2.71 15.27
CA ALA A 275 -3.86 -2.88 13.85
C ALA A 275 -3.54 -1.60 13.02
N ASN A 276 -2.36 -1.01 13.22
CA ASN A 276 -1.78 0.07 12.45
C ASN A 276 -0.41 -0.38 11.89
N VAL A 277 0.23 0.45 11.10
CA VAL A 277 1.54 0.24 10.49
C VAL A 277 2.22 1.56 10.21
N ALA A 278 3.53 1.52 9.92
CA ALA A 278 4.26 2.68 9.44
C ALA A 278 4.25 3.86 10.43
N ASP A 279 4.32 3.52 11.72
CA ASP A 279 4.51 4.44 12.83
C ASP A 279 6.00 4.46 13.25
N VAL A 280 6.45 5.53 13.88
CA VAL A 280 7.79 5.60 14.50
C VAL A 280 7.97 4.55 15.60
N LYS A 281 6.87 4.04 16.16
CA LYS A 281 6.86 2.93 17.12
C LYS A 281 6.74 1.60 16.39
N SER A 282 7.42 0.59 16.94
CA SER A 282 7.27 -0.79 16.49
C SER A 282 5.88 -1.35 16.85
N LEU A 283 5.24 -1.98 15.87
CA LEU A 283 3.89 -2.53 16.01
C LEU A 283 3.86 -4.00 15.60
N VAL A 284 2.96 -4.75 16.21
CA VAL A 284 2.76 -6.18 15.94
C VAL A 284 1.28 -6.52 15.85
N ILE A 285 0.92 -7.43 14.97
CA ILE A 285 -0.39 -8.08 14.96
C ILE A 285 -0.28 -9.55 14.56
N HIS A 286 -1.33 -10.31 14.85
CA HIS A 286 -1.63 -11.61 14.27
C HIS A 286 -2.67 -11.43 13.15
N PRO A 287 -2.29 -11.41 11.85
CA PRO A 287 -3.19 -11.03 10.75
C PRO A 287 -4.44 -11.89 10.68
N ALA A 288 -4.31 -13.23 10.82
CA ALA A 288 -5.43 -14.17 10.70
C ALA A 288 -6.55 -13.93 11.71
N SER A 289 -6.27 -13.36 12.90
CA SER A 289 -7.29 -13.08 13.91
C SER A 289 -7.68 -11.60 14.02
N THR A 290 -7.07 -10.72 13.23
CA THR A 290 -7.29 -9.27 13.30
C THR A 290 -7.70 -8.71 11.93
N THR A 291 -6.75 -8.24 11.14
CA THR A 291 -7.01 -7.53 9.87
C THR A 291 -7.57 -8.42 8.76
N HIS A 292 -7.43 -9.74 8.86
CA HIS A 292 -7.91 -10.72 7.87
C HIS A 292 -8.88 -11.74 8.49
N SER A 293 -9.48 -11.42 9.64
CA SER A 293 -10.37 -12.34 10.38
C SER A 293 -11.67 -12.70 9.66
N GLN A 294 -12.04 -11.95 8.61
CA GLN A 294 -13.19 -12.24 7.77
C GLN A 294 -12.90 -13.29 6.68
N LEU A 295 -11.63 -13.61 6.42
CA LEU A 295 -11.23 -14.59 5.40
C LEU A 295 -11.30 -16.01 5.96
N ASN A 296 -11.68 -16.96 5.10
CA ASN A 296 -11.59 -18.38 5.42
C ASN A 296 -10.16 -18.91 5.27
N GLU A 297 -9.91 -20.16 5.67
CA GLU A 297 -8.54 -20.75 5.67
C GLU A 297 -7.92 -20.82 4.26
N GLN A 298 -8.72 -21.08 3.24
CA GLN A 298 -8.24 -21.12 1.87
C GLN A 298 -7.84 -19.72 1.37
N GLU A 299 -8.67 -18.72 1.62
CA GLU A 299 -8.39 -17.32 1.28
C GLU A 299 -7.18 -16.77 2.03
N LEU A 300 -6.99 -17.15 3.29
CA LEU A 300 -5.80 -16.82 4.06
C LEU A 300 -4.55 -17.47 3.45
N ALA A 301 -4.62 -18.74 3.09
CA ALA A 301 -3.50 -19.47 2.49
C ALA A 301 -3.10 -18.90 1.12
N GLU A 302 -4.07 -18.47 0.30
CA GLU A 302 -3.84 -17.78 -0.98
C GLU A 302 -3.04 -16.46 -0.79
N GLN A 303 -3.19 -15.82 0.37
CA GLN A 303 -2.44 -14.63 0.77
C GLN A 303 -1.19 -14.96 1.62
N GLN A 304 -0.80 -16.24 1.73
CA GLN A 304 0.31 -16.71 2.54
C GLN A 304 0.20 -16.32 4.02
N ILE A 305 -1.01 -16.24 4.54
CA ILE A 305 -1.30 -15.96 5.95
C ILE A 305 -1.73 -17.27 6.61
N TYR A 306 -1.01 -17.68 7.65
CA TYR A 306 -1.27 -18.92 8.39
C TYR A 306 -1.55 -18.60 9.86
N GLN A 307 -1.94 -19.63 10.63
CA GLN A 307 -2.23 -19.45 12.06
C GLN A 307 -0.99 -19.10 12.91
N ASN A 308 0.20 -19.31 12.38
CA ASN A 308 1.48 -18.95 13.00
C ASN A 308 2.12 -17.70 12.36
N THR A 309 1.40 -16.98 11.51
CA THR A 309 1.91 -15.77 10.84
C THR A 309 1.78 -14.56 11.77
N ILE A 310 2.88 -13.84 11.94
CA ILE A 310 2.98 -12.58 12.69
C ILE A 310 3.40 -11.49 11.74
N ARG A 311 2.72 -10.34 11.77
CA ARG A 311 3.12 -9.15 11.03
C ARG A 311 3.79 -8.16 11.95
N LEU A 312 4.97 -7.69 11.56
CA LEU A 312 5.71 -6.61 12.20
C LEU A 312 5.63 -5.33 11.37
N SER A 313 5.61 -4.20 12.05
CA SER A 313 5.91 -2.89 11.50
C SER A 313 7.05 -2.32 12.34
N ILE A 314 8.25 -2.29 11.77
CA ILE A 314 9.47 -1.95 12.51
C ILE A 314 9.56 -0.44 12.67
N GLY A 315 9.73 0.01 13.90
CA GLY A 315 9.84 1.41 14.27
C GLY A 315 11.27 1.96 14.25
N THR A 316 11.44 3.10 14.90
CA THR A 316 12.70 3.85 14.94
C THR A 316 13.43 3.75 16.28
N GLU A 317 12.98 2.89 17.19
CA GLU A 317 13.60 2.63 18.49
C GLU A 317 15.04 2.12 18.32
N HIS A 318 15.80 2.05 19.40
CA HIS A 318 17.16 1.50 19.35
C HIS A 318 17.10 0.01 18.95
N ILE A 319 17.92 -0.37 18.00
CA ILE A 319 17.85 -1.72 17.43
C ILE A 319 18.10 -2.83 18.46
N ASP A 320 18.99 -2.62 19.41
CA ASP A 320 19.27 -3.63 20.45
C ASP A 320 18.06 -3.85 21.35
N ASP A 321 17.26 -2.80 21.61
CA ASP A 321 16.04 -2.90 22.38
C ASP A 321 14.97 -3.65 21.59
N ILE A 322 14.83 -3.39 20.27
CA ILE A 322 13.91 -4.12 19.38
C ILE A 322 14.27 -5.62 19.38
N ILE A 323 15.55 -5.96 19.18
CA ILE A 323 16.01 -7.36 19.16
C ILE A 323 15.80 -8.04 20.52
N ALA A 324 16.11 -7.33 21.63
CA ALA A 324 15.91 -7.87 22.97
C ALA A 324 14.42 -8.14 23.27
N ASP A 325 13.53 -7.28 22.79
CA ASP A 325 12.08 -7.48 22.95
C ASP A 325 11.57 -8.69 22.15
N LEU A 326 12.04 -8.85 20.90
CA LEU A 326 11.71 -10.02 20.09
C LEU A 326 12.23 -11.32 20.73
N GLU A 327 13.48 -11.31 21.26
CA GLU A 327 14.04 -12.46 21.95
C GLU A 327 13.25 -12.80 23.23
N ALA A 328 12.78 -11.80 23.99
CA ALA A 328 11.92 -12.02 25.14
C ALA A 328 10.58 -12.69 24.74
N GLY A 329 10.00 -12.31 23.60
CA GLY A 329 8.83 -13.00 23.05
C GLY A 329 9.11 -14.47 22.75
N PHE A 330 10.26 -14.79 22.12
CA PHE A 330 10.67 -16.16 21.86
C PHE A 330 10.98 -16.95 23.15
N ALA A 331 11.63 -16.33 24.14
CA ALA A 331 11.87 -16.93 25.43
C ALA A 331 10.57 -17.32 26.13
N ALA A 332 9.57 -16.48 26.10
CA ALA A 332 8.26 -16.81 26.63
C ALA A 332 7.63 -18.01 25.94
N VAL A 333 7.77 -18.16 24.62
CA VAL A 333 7.29 -19.36 23.88
C VAL A 333 7.97 -20.61 24.37
N ARG A 334 9.29 -20.56 24.66
CA ARG A 334 10.05 -21.68 25.25
C ARG A 334 9.68 -21.99 26.70
N GLY A 335 9.01 -21.07 27.40
CA GLY A 335 8.66 -21.20 28.82
C GLY A 335 9.77 -20.72 29.76
N GLU A 336 10.62 -19.85 29.31
CA GLU A 336 11.73 -19.22 30.02
C GLU A 336 11.34 -17.89 30.67
#